data_2b8e6ccac139b2e870d3a247ce5e230c
#
_entry.id   2b8e6ccac139b2e870d3a247ce5e230c
#
_cell.length_a   1.000
_cell.length_b   1.000
_cell.length_c   1.000
_cell.angle_alpha   90.00
_cell.angle_beta   90.00
_cell.angle_gamma   90.00
#
_symmetry.space_group_name_H-M   'P 1'
#
loop_
_entity.id
_entity.type
_entity.pdbx_description
1 polymer ?
#
loop_
_entity_poly.entity_id
_entity_poly.type
_entity_poly.pdbx_seq_one_letter_code
_entity_poly.pdbx_strand_id
1 'polypeptide(L)'
;LSVKFAQRLNLKITPVSDSQSRYLSAADGHSLDTVGTIDVTLTTKGLKISPTFKVVRNLAYNLILGLDFMNHTQVYLNFGDNTLSICDNLVVTDLFTNQKPMNVLRATSNCIIPPLSEAIIPVHSTAPESGQYLLEPMPNLSKQRVSLARAVVCIDNHQTLCRLINPTNASVSLKKRIPLATATPIPKADVFDYTKSTSEPTKPTVGYETQLKELQSLGLEIDAQQYTQHQREQLISMLHNNRDLFTCDLRNIPGTDLVKHTIDTGDAAPIRQRPYRHTPESKKEIDRQLDLMLEADIIEESDSPWGSPVVLVRKKNNTHRLCVDMRKLNSVTKPVFFPLPLLEDVFQTVAENKASIFSVIDMTSGFWQIKLDDSSKPKTGFVTHRGNYQFKRMPFGIQGAPASYQALMHKVLRGILFIHSLCYLDDVICMSDCPESHLEHLSEILDRFRQAKLRLNPTKCKVALSKVVYLGHVLSKDGISVDNSKVDVIKTFPVPQNTQQLRSFLGIANYYRRFIKHFSIKTANLRSLLKRDAAFVWNTVHQQEFDFLKQTLTSAPILAFPNMQKDYILTTDACTSGIAYILSQLDDNGLEHVMLRRPRSSQI
;
A
#
# COMPACT_ATOMS: atom_id res chain seq x y z
N LEU A 1 -12.04 -29.95 -23.30
CA LEU A 1 -10.91 -30.76 -22.84
C LEU A 1 -9.62 -30.23 -23.44
N SER A 2 -8.51 -30.15 -22.69
CA SER A 2 -7.21 -29.76 -23.26
C SER A 2 -6.54 -30.91 -24.01
N VAL A 3 -5.82 -30.59 -25.11
CA VAL A 3 -5.04 -31.59 -25.88
C VAL A 3 -4.06 -32.32 -24.99
N LYS A 4 -3.35 -31.62 -24.12
CA LYS A 4 -2.38 -32.23 -23.16
C LYS A 4 -3.04 -33.25 -22.24
N PHE A 5 -4.25 -32.96 -21.77
CA PHE A 5 -4.97 -33.86 -20.88
C PHE A 5 -5.52 -35.08 -21.63
N ALA A 6 -6.06 -34.88 -22.84
CA ALA A 6 -6.47 -36.02 -23.70
C ALA A 6 -5.32 -36.96 -24.01
N GLN A 7 -4.13 -36.44 -24.34
CA GLN A 7 -2.92 -37.25 -24.58
C GLN A 7 -2.47 -38.00 -23.32
N ARG A 8 -2.50 -37.35 -22.14
CA ARG A 8 -2.14 -37.99 -20.87
C ARG A 8 -3.05 -39.17 -20.50
N LEU A 9 -4.30 -39.11 -20.94
CA LEU A 9 -5.29 -40.16 -20.71
C LEU A 9 -5.36 -41.18 -21.87
N ASN A 10 -4.48 -41.08 -22.88
CA ASN A 10 -4.45 -41.92 -24.09
C ASN A 10 -5.81 -42.00 -24.81
N LEU A 11 -6.54 -40.89 -24.85
CA LEU A 11 -7.86 -40.84 -25.48
C LEU A 11 -7.73 -40.57 -27.00
N LYS A 12 -8.52 -41.29 -27.82
CA LYS A 12 -8.52 -41.14 -29.26
C LYS A 12 -9.36 -39.95 -29.68
N ILE A 13 -8.71 -38.94 -30.28
CA ILE A 13 -9.36 -37.71 -30.78
C ILE A 13 -9.90 -37.96 -32.18
N THR A 14 -11.18 -37.69 -32.40
CA THR A 14 -11.82 -37.70 -33.72
C THR A 14 -11.69 -36.28 -34.32
N PRO A 15 -10.97 -36.10 -35.47
CA PRO A 15 -10.77 -34.80 -36.06
C PRO A 15 -12.10 -34.15 -36.51
N VAL A 16 -12.21 -32.80 -36.39
CA VAL A 16 -13.35 -32.06 -36.91
C VAL A 16 -13.18 -31.86 -38.42
N SER A 17 -14.15 -32.29 -39.19
CA SER A 17 -14.13 -32.22 -40.65
C SER A 17 -14.62 -30.87 -41.22
N ASP A 18 -15.30 -30.04 -40.44
CA ASP A 18 -15.97 -28.82 -40.89
C ASP A 18 -15.28 -27.54 -40.42
N SER A 19 -15.00 -26.60 -41.34
CA SER A 19 -14.25 -25.38 -41.04
C SER A 19 -14.99 -24.43 -40.08
N GLN A 20 -16.32 -24.47 -40.02
CA GLN A 20 -17.14 -23.64 -39.13
C GLN A 20 -17.18 -24.16 -37.67
N SER A 21 -16.89 -25.43 -37.47
CA SER A 21 -16.88 -26.03 -36.13
C SER A 21 -15.53 -25.94 -35.39
N ARG A 22 -14.51 -25.35 -36.03
CA ARG A 22 -13.13 -25.31 -35.48
C ARG A 22 -12.91 -24.27 -34.39
N TYR A 23 -13.79 -23.28 -34.27
CA TYR A 23 -13.57 -22.19 -33.31
C TYR A 23 -14.67 -22.15 -32.25
N LEU A 24 -14.24 -22.11 -30.98
CA LEU A 24 -15.06 -21.77 -29.82
C LEU A 24 -14.71 -20.36 -29.39
N SER A 25 -15.68 -19.55 -28.98
CA SER A 25 -15.40 -18.27 -28.36
C SER A 25 -15.28 -18.42 -26.86
N ALA A 26 -14.19 -17.92 -26.28
CA ALA A 26 -14.06 -17.77 -24.85
C ALA A 26 -14.89 -16.56 -24.35
N ALA A 27 -15.09 -16.44 -23.04
CA ALA A 27 -15.90 -15.37 -22.43
C ALA A 27 -15.34 -13.95 -22.70
N ASP A 28 -14.06 -13.85 -23.01
CA ASP A 28 -13.36 -12.61 -23.39
C ASP A 28 -13.39 -12.29 -24.88
N GLY A 29 -14.12 -13.12 -25.68
CA GLY A 29 -14.26 -12.98 -27.11
C GLY A 29 -13.14 -13.60 -27.97
N HIS A 30 -12.08 -14.16 -27.35
CA HIS A 30 -11.01 -14.84 -28.08
C HIS A 30 -11.50 -16.18 -28.65
N SER A 31 -11.08 -16.51 -29.88
CA SER A 31 -11.37 -17.79 -30.49
C SER A 31 -10.41 -18.87 -29.99
N LEU A 32 -10.97 -20.03 -29.60
CA LEU A 32 -10.23 -21.19 -29.14
C LEU A 32 -10.15 -22.23 -30.30
N ASP A 33 -8.93 -22.66 -30.64
CA ASP A 33 -8.67 -23.62 -31.73
C ASP A 33 -9.06 -25.04 -31.29
N THR A 34 -10.12 -25.58 -31.90
CA THR A 34 -10.63 -26.94 -31.63
C THR A 34 -9.95 -27.94 -32.57
N VAL A 35 -9.30 -28.93 -32.01
CA VAL A 35 -8.55 -29.99 -32.71
C VAL A 35 -9.46 -31.16 -33.14
N GLY A 36 -10.49 -31.44 -32.34
CA GLY A 36 -11.37 -32.56 -32.54
C GLY A 36 -12.41 -32.73 -31.43
N THR A 37 -13.10 -33.85 -31.46
CA THR A 37 -14.06 -34.27 -30.43
C THR A 37 -13.69 -35.62 -29.87
N ILE A 38 -14.21 -35.89 -28.65
CA ILE A 38 -13.92 -37.13 -27.93
C ILE A 38 -15.12 -37.53 -27.07
N ASP A 39 -15.53 -38.75 -27.11
CA ASP A 39 -16.56 -39.29 -26.23
C ASP A 39 -15.88 -39.91 -24.99
N VAL A 40 -16.23 -39.45 -23.82
CA VAL A 40 -15.64 -39.92 -22.58
C VAL A 40 -16.74 -40.29 -21.60
N THR A 41 -16.67 -41.48 -21.03
CA THR A 41 -17.56 -41.88 -19.96
C THR A 41 -17.01 -41.41 -18.62
N LEU A 42 -17.69 -40.48 -17.99
CA LEU A 42 -17.40 -40.03 -16.63
C LEU A 42 -18.15 -40.94 -15.65
N THR A 43 -17.43 -41.51 -14.69
CA THR A 43 -18.03 -42.32 -13.65
C THR A 43 -17.75 -41.69 -12.28
N THR A 44 -18.81 -41.38 -11.53
CA THR A 44 -18.68 -40.83 -10.17
C THR A 44 -19.80 -41.40 -9.28
N LYS A 45 -19.42 -41.94 -8.12
CA LYS A 45 -20.36 -42.50 -7.12
C LYS A 45 -21.51 -43.37 -7.72
N GLY A 46 -21.18 -44.16 -8.75
CA GLY A 46 -22.13 -45.05 -9.43
C GLY A 46 -22.90 -44.42 -10.60
N LEU A 47 -22.84 -43.13 -10.80
CA LEU A 47 -23.43 -42.43 -11.95
C LEU A 47 -22.44 -42.53 -13.15
N LYS A 48 -22.95 -42.93 -14.33
CA LYS A 48 -22.19 -42.96 -15.59
C LYS A 48 -22.81 -41.97 -16.56
N ILE A 49 -22.02 -40.99 -17.02
CA ILE A 49 -22.42 -39.98 -17.99
C ILE A 49 -21.41 -40.04 -19.15
N SER A 50 -21.87 -40.09 -20.38
CA SER A 50 -21.02 -40.20 -21.56
C SER A 50 -21.15 -38.94 -22.47
N PRO A 51 -20.61 -37.81 -22.06
CA PRO A 51 -20.64 -36.60 -22.86
C PRO A 51 -19.58 -36.61 -23.96
N THR A 52 -19.86 -35.89 -25.04
CA THR A 52 -18.88 -35.57 -26.10
C THR A 52 -18.17 -34.27 -25.76
N PHE A 53 -16.83 -34.34 -25.63
CA PHE A 53 -16.02 -33.14 -25.36
C PHE A 53 -15.35 -32.62 -26.61
N LYS A 54 -15.33 -31.28 -26.78
CA LYS A 54 -14.44 -30.64 -27.74
C LYS A 54 -13.04 -30.57 -27.19
N VAL A 55 -12.04 -30.94 -28.00
CA VAL A 55 -10.62 -30.93 -27.65
C VAL A 55 -9.98 -29.65 -28.17
N VAL A 56 -9.40 -28.84 -27.28
CA VAL A 56 -8.94 -27.48 -27.57
C VAL A 56 -7.44 -27.36 -27.32
N ARG A 57 -6.72 -26.65 -28.21
CA ARG A 57 -5.31 -26.26 -27.99
C ARG A 57 -5.23 -25.14 -26.96
N ASN A 58 -4.14 -25.16 -26.20
CA ASN A 58 -3.79 -24.10 -25.27
C ASN A 58 -4.88 -23.74 -24.25
N LEU A 59 -5.71 -24.69 -23.85
CA LEU A 59 -6.68 -24.50 -22.77
C LEU A 59 -5.93 -24.43 -21.42
N ALA A 60 -6.21 -23.39 -20.64
CA ALA A 60 -5.57 -23.17 -19.32
C ALA A 60 -5.90 -24.28 -18.29
N TYR A 61 -7.07 -24.90 -18.43
CA TYR A 61 -7.55 -25.97 -17.57
C TYR A 61 -7.56 -27.33 -18.29
N ASN A 62 -7.43 -28.42 -17.55
CA ASN A 62 -7.48 -29.77 -18.11
C ASN A 62 -8.84 -30.06 -18.76
N LEU A 63 -9.92 -29.64 -18.09
CA LEU A 63 -11.31 -29.87 -18.48
C LEU A 63 -12.14 -28.65 -18.06
N ILE A 64 -13.05 -28.21 -18.92
CA ILE A 64 -14.09 -27.23 -18.61
C ILE A 64 -15.43 -27.85 -18.96
N LEU A 65 -16.36 -27.84 -18.01
CA LEU A 65 -17.73 -28.29 -18.21
C LEU A 65 -18.57 -27.05 -18.57
N GLY A 66 -19.14 -27.05 -19.77
CA GLY A 66 -19.95 -25.95 -20.27
C GLY A 66 -21.40 -26.00 -19.81
N LEU A 67 -22.17 -24.97 -20.19
CA LEU A 67 -23.60 -24.83 -19.85
C LEU A 67 -24.45 -25.98 -20.42
N ASP A 68 -24.08 -26.49 -21.59
CA ASP A 68 -24.69 -27.64 -22.24
C ASP A 68 -24.59 -28.92 -21.36
N PHE A 69 -23.41 -29.19 -20.81
CA PHE A 69 -23.21 -30.26 -19.85
C PHE A 69 -24.02 -30.02 -18.55
N MET A 70 -23.98 -28.81 -18.02
CA MET A 70 -24.69 -28.46 -16.77
C MET A 70 -26.19 -28.62 -16.93
N ASN A 71 -26.76 -28.19 -18.05
CA ASN A 71 -28.19 -28.34 -18.34
C ASN A 71 -28.59 -29.80 -18.55
N HIS A 72 -27.80 -30.57 -19.30
CA HIS A 72 -28.08 -31.97 -19.58
C HIS A 72 -28.01 -32.86 -18.32
N THR A 73 -27.13 -32.52 -17.40
CA THR A 73 -26.93 -33.27 -16.16
C THR A 73 -27.60 -32.67 -14.95
N GLN A 74 -28.42 -31.64 -15.13
CA GLN A 74 -29.15 -30.94 -14.06
C GLN A 74 -28.23 -30.61 -12.89
N VAL A 75 -27.18 -29.82 -13.18
CA VAL A 75 -26.23 -29.37 -12.15
C VAL A 75 -26.81 -28.22 -11.34
N TYR A 76 -26.87 -28.38 -10.03
CA TYR A 76 -27.21 -27.32 -9.08
C TYR A 76 -25.96 -26.86 -8.31
N LEU A 77 -25.71 -25.56 -8.31
CA LEU A 77 -24.63 -24.92 -7.57
C LEU A 77 -25.22 -24.27 -6.32
N ASN A 78 -24.89 -24.77 -5.16
CA ASN A 78 -25.27 -24.16 -3.89
C ASN A 78 -24.06 -23.40 -3.30
N PHE A 79 -24.01 -22.10 -3.50
CA PHE A 79 -22.95 -21.24 -2.97
C PHE A 79 -23.06 -21.03 -1.44
N GLY A 80 -24.23 -21.27 -0.83
CA GLY A 80 -24.41 -21.17 0.61
C GLY A 80 -23.72 -22.28 1.37
N ASP A 81 -23.79 -23.52 0.84
CA ASP A 81 -23.17 -24.72 1.42
C ASP A 81 -21.88 -25.11 0.69
N ASN A 82 -21.50 -24.34 -0.33
CA ASN A 82 -20.31 -24.56 -1.16
C ASN A 82 -20.30 -25.95 -1.82
N THR A 83 -21.47 -26.41 -2.28
CA THR A 83 -21.65 -27.73 -2.89
C THR A 83 -22.13 -27.66 -4.31
N LEU A 84 -21.79 -28.69 -5.09
CA LEU A 84 -22.30 -28.96 -6.42
C LEU A 84 -23.06 -30.28 -6.38
N SER A 85 -24.30 -30.30 -6.85
CA SER A 85 -25.08 -31.52 -7.03
C SER A 85 -25.34 -31.79 -8.51
N ILE A 86 -25.41 -33.06 -8.88
CA ILE A 86 -25.64 -33.54 -10.26
C ILE A 86 -26.79 -34.53 -10.22
N CYS A 87 -27.66 -34.49 -11.24
CA CYS A 87 -28.80 -35.39 -11.41
C CYS A 87 -29.69 -35.44 -10.16
N ASP A 88 -30.32 -34.34 -9.82
CA ASP A 88 -31.26 -34.22 -8.68
C ASP A 88 -30.71 -34.71 -7.34
N ASN A 89 -29.48 -34.28 -7.02
CA ASN A 89 -28.76 -34.64 -5.80
C ASN A 89 -28.29 -36.12 -5.69
N LEU A 90 -28.31 -36.88 -6.77
CA LEU A 90 -27.73 -38.23 -6.82
C LEU A 90 -26.22 -38.24 -6.51
N VAL A 91 -25.53 -37.16 -6.91
CA VAL A 91 -24.11 -36.95 -6.56
C VAL A 91 -23.96 -35.53 -6.02
N VAL A 92 -23.54 -35.40 -4.77
CA VAL A 92 -23.21 -34.13 -4.14
C VAL A 92 -21.70 -34.10 -3.85
N THR A 93 -21.04 -33.03 -4.26
CA THR A 93 -19.61 -32.81 -4.04
C THR A 93 -19.33 -31.33 -3.74
N ASP A 94 -18.19 -31.04 -3.13
CA ASP A 94 -17.79 -29.67 -2.85
C ASP A 94 -17.40 -28.93 -4.13
N LEU A 95 -17.76 -27.64 -4.24
CA LEU A 95 -17.49 -26.78 -5.39
C LEU A 95 -16.00 -26.55 -5.66
N PHE A 96 -15.14 -26.67 -4.64
CA PHE A 96 -13.71 -26.42 -4.73
C PHE A 96 -12.86 -27.62 -4.30
N THR A 97 -12.73 -28.60 -5.17
CA THR A 97 -11.85 -29.77 -4.95
C THR A 97 -10.51 -29.71 -5.70
N ASN A 98 -10.01 -28.52 -6.00
CA ASN A 98 -8.60 -28.38 -6.41
C ASN A 98 -7.70 -28.14 -5.20
N GLN A 99 -8.02 -28.74 -4.05
CA GLN A 99 -7.13 -28.75 -2.92
C GLN A 99 -6.29 -30.04 -2.98
N LYS A 100 -4.96 -29.87 -3.04
CA LYS A 100 -4.02 -30.80 -2.39
C LYS A 100 -4.66 -31.24 -1.07
N PRO A 101 -4.49 -32.50 -0.61
CA PRO A 101 -5.14 -32.96 0.62
C PRO A 101 -5.01 -31.89 1.69
N MET A 102 -6.15 -31.36 2.15
CA MET A 102 -6.15 -30.27 3.13
C MET A 102 -5.56 -30.80 4.42
N ASN A 103 -4.41 -30.26 4.80
CA ASN A 103 -3.81 -30.58 6.09
C ASN A 103 -4.66 -29.90 7.17
N VAL A 104 -5.45 -30.68 7.89
CA VAL A 104 -6.39 -30.19 8.89
C VAL A 104 -5.73 -30.20 10.26
N LEU A 105 -5.82 -29.08 10.97
CA LEU A 105 -5.40 -28.99 12.37
C LEU A 105 -6.58 -29.27 13.29
N ARG A 106 -6.36 -30.15 14.26
CA ARG A 106 -7.37 -30.60 15.23
C ARG A 106 -6.88 -30.41 16.65
N ALA A 107 -7.78 -30.01 17.55
CA ALA A 107 -7.46 -29.88 18.98
C ALA A 107 -6.98 -31.22 19.57
N THR A 108 -5.89 -31.19 20.32
CA THR A 108 -5.31 -32.41 20.95
C THR A 108 -6.04 -32.82 22.22
N SER A 109 -6.75 -31.90 22.88
CA SER A 109 -7.49 -32.10 24.13
C SER A 109 -8.79 -31.32 24.15
N ASN A 110 -9.67 -31.61 25.10
CA ASN A 110 -10.80 -30.75 25.41
C ASN A 110 -10.28 -29.43 26.01
N CYS A 111 -10.88 -28.32 25.58
CA CYS A 111 -10.48 -26.98 26.04
C CYS A 111 -11.74 -26.13 26.32
N ILE A 112 -11.70 -25.34 27.39
CA ILE A 112 -12.73 -24.33 27.71
C ILE A 112 -12.07 -22.96 27.59
N ILE A 113 -12.65 -22.12 26.73
CA ILE A 113 -12.20 -20.74 26.51
C ILE A 113 -13.17 -19.82 27.27
N PRO A 114 -12.71 -19.11 28.31
CA PRO A 114 -13.55 -18.18 29.09
C PRO A 114 -14.18 -17.09 28.21
N PRO A 115 -15.21 -16.39 28.72
CA PRO A 115 -15.79 -15.24 28.01
C PRO A 115 -14.75 -14.16 27.74
N LEU A 116 -14.84 -13.48 26.59
CA LEU A 116 -13.99 -12.35 26.20
C LEU A 116 -12.49 -12.61 26.39
N SER A 117 -12.06 -13.86 26.18
CA SER A 117 -10.70 -14.32 26.44
C SER A 117 -10.10 -15.01 25.22
N GLU A 118 -8.78 -15.09 25.22
CA GLU A 118 -8.02 -15.90 24.28
C GLU A 118 -7.40 -17.13 24.94
N ALA A 119 -7.15 -18.17 24.14
CA ALA A 119 -6.46 -19.37 24.58
C ALA A 119 -5.48 -19.85 23.49
N ILE A 120 -4.29 -20.22 23.91
CA ILE A 120 -3.32 -20.91 23.03
C ILE A 120 -3.48 -22.40 23.29
N ILE A 121 -3.89 -23.14 22.27
CA ILE A 121 -4.13 -24.58 22.41
C ILE A 121 -3.21 -25.40 21.49
N PRO A 122 -2.71 -26.53 21.97
CA PRO A 122 -1.95 -27.44 21.15
C PRO A 122 -2.88 -28.17 20.15
N VAL A 123 -2.42 -28.25 18.88
CA VAL A 123 -3.15 -28.89 17.80
C VAL A 123 -2.29 -29.90 17.09
N HIS A 124 -2.93 -30.97 16.59
CA HIS A 124 -2.29 -31.97 15.76
C HIS A 124 -2.65 -31.72 14.29
N SER A 125 -1.64 -31.73 13.43
CA SER A 125 -1.76 -31.54 11.98
C SER A 125 -1.69 -32.87 11.23
N THR A 126 -2.42 -32.97 10.13
CA THR A 126 -2.26 -34.05 9.14
C THR A 126 -1.21 -33.72 8.09
N ALA A 127 -0.46 -32.62 8.24
CA ALA A 127 0.61 -32.26 7.31
C ALA A 127 1.71 -33.32 7.25
N PRO A 128 2.18 -33.70 6.05
CA PRO A 128 3.12 -34.81 5.89
C PRO A 128 4.56 -34.46 6.30
N GLU A 129 4.93 -33.18 6.29
CA GLU A 129 6.30 -32.70 6.54
C GLU A 129 6.34 -31.62 7.61
N SER A 130 7.44 -31.56 8.37
CA SER A 130 7.72 -30.43 9.24
C SER A 130 8.10 -29.20 8.39
N GLY A 131 7.57 -28.03 8.75
CA GLY A 131 7.83 -26.80 7.99
C GLY A 131 6.90 -25.66 8.35
N GLN A 132 6.97 -24.58 7.55
CA GLN A 132 6.10 -23.42 7.73
C GLN A 132 4.82 -23.55 6.91
N TYR A 133 3.71 -23.27 7.55
CA TYR A 133 2.38 -23.39 6.99
C TYR A 133 1.55 -22.14 7.29
N LEU A 134 0.77 -21.72 6.30
CA LEU A 134 -0.27 -20.71 6.49
C LEU A 134 -1.52 -21.39 7.07
N LEU A 135 -1.96 -20.96 8.23
CA LEU A 135 -3.22 -21.39 8.84
C LEU A 135 -4.39 -20.53 8.34
N GLU A 136 -5.45 -21.20 7.94
CA GLU A 136 -6.72 -20.58 7.60
C GLU A 136 -7.84 -21.20 8.45
N PRO A 137 -8.66 -20.38 9.12
CA PRO A 137 -9.74 -20.88 9.98
C PRO A 137 -10.75 -21.72 9.17
N MET A 138 -11.24 -22.79 9.77
CA MET A 138 -12.32 -23.58 9.18
C MET A 138 -13.63 -22.78 9.17
N PRO A 139 -14.44 -22.84 8.08
CA PRO A 139 -15.70 -22.09 7.96
C PRO A 139 -16.70 -22.35 9.11
N ASN A 140 -16.65 -23.52 9.71
CA ASN A 140 -17.53 -23.91 10.82
C ASN A 140 -17.10 -23.39 12.19
N LEU A 141 -15.97 -22.71 12.30
CA LEU A 141 -15.47 -22.20 13.59
C LEU A 141 -16.37 -21.10 14.16
N SER A 142 -16.94 -20.28 13.29
CA SER A 142 -17.92 -19.23 13.67
C SER A 142 -19.20 -19.80 14.28
N LYS A 143 -19.66 -20.97 13.84
CA LYS A 143 -20.80 -21.68 14.43
C LYS A 143 -20.52 -22.11 15.89
N GLN A 144 -19.26 -22.25 16.24
CA GLN A 144 -18.80 -22.58 17.59
C GLN A 144 -18.49 -21.34 18.45
N ARG A 145 -18.79 -20.16 17.94
CA ARG A 145 -18.58 -18.87 18.63
C ARG A 145 -17.10 -18.60 19.00
N VAL A 146 -16.18 -19.13 18.21
CA VAL A 146 -14.73 -18.94 18.40
C VAL A 146 -14.14 -18.41 17.10
N SER A 147 -13.17 -17.53 17.20
CA SER A 147 -12.41 -16.99 16.09
C SER A 147 -10.95 -17.46 16.16
N LEU A 148 -10.36 -17.70 14.99
CA LEU A 148 -8.95 -17.98 14.81
C LEU A 148 -8.41 -17.05 13.75
N ALA A 149 -7.31 -16.37 14.03
CA ALA A 149 -6.67 -15.50 13.06
C ALA A 149 -5.89 -16.31 12.02
N ARG A 150 -5.81 -15.81 10.78
CA ARG A 150 -4.81 -16.31 9.82
C ARG A 150 -3.42 -16.06 10.38
N ALA A 151 -2.59 -17.09 10.41
CA ALA A 151 -1.24 -17.02 10.96
C ALA A 151 -0.30 -17.95 10.20
N VAL A 152 0.97 -17.60 10.15
CA VAL A 152 2.03 -18.50 9.76
C VAL A 152 2.52 -19.24 10.99
N VAL A 153 2.54 -20.57 10.94
CA VAL A 153 3.02 -21.41 12.04
C VAL A 153 4.06 -22.39 11.55
N CYS A 154 4.96 -22.78 12.44
CA CYS A 154 5.84 -23.91 12.22
C CYS A 154 5.13 -25.17 12.73
N ILE A 155 4.94 -26.14 11.86
CA ILE A 155 4.48 -27.49 12.24
C ILE A 155 5.71 -28.36 12.37
N ASP A 156 5.93 -28.90 13.56
CA ASP A 156 7.00 -29.87 13.82
C ASP A 156 6.42 -31.15 14.43
N ASN A 157 6.85 -32.29 13.92
CA ASN A 157 6.35 -33.61 14.37
C ASN A 157 4.81 -33.65 14.45
N HIS A 158 4.13 -33.14 13.44
CA HIS A 158 2.67 -33.04 13.38
C HIS A 158 2.01 -32.19 14.48
N GLN A 159 2.75 -31.34 15.18
CA GLN A 159 2.22 -30.50 16.26
C GLN A 159 2.52 -29.02 16.02
N THR A 160 1.59 -28.19 16.45
CA THR A 160 1.78 -26.74 16.54
C THR A 160 0.80 -26.15 17.55
N LEU A 161 0.84 -24.82 17.72
CA LEU A 161 -0.05 -24.09 18.61
C LEU A 161 -1.02 -23.23 17.79
N CYS A 162 -2.29 -23.18 18.19
CA CYS A 162 -3.29 -22.29 17.62
C CYS A 162 -3.80 -21.33 18.68
N ARG A 163 -3.89 -20.03 18.32
CA ARG A 163 -4.46 -18.98 19.15
C ARG A 163 -5.91 -18.80 18.77
N LEU A 164 -6.81 -19.08 19.72
CA LEU A 164 -8.25 -18.93 19.58
C LEU A 164 -8.76 -17.81 20.46
N ILE A 165 -9.77 -17.09 19.96
CA ILE A 165 -10.42 -15.98 20.67
C ILE A 165 -11.90 -16.33 20.84
N ASN A 166 -12.41 -16.21 22.05
CA ASN A 166 -13.83 -16.24 22.34
C ASN A 166 -14.36 -14.81 22.50
N PRO A 167 -15.01 -14.24 21.47
CA PRO A 167 -15.54 -12.88 21.50
C PRO A 167 -16.89 -12.77 22.21
N THR A 168 -17.38 -13.84 22.83
CA THR A 168 -18.70 -13.87 23.44
C THR A 168 -18.67 -13.73 24.97
N ASN A 169 -19.78 -13.36 25.56
CA ASN A 169 -19.95 -13.24 27.03
C ASN A 169 -20.19 -14.59 27.74
N ALA A 170 -20.06 -15.73 27.04
CA ALA A 170 -20.24 -17.07 27.59
C ALA A 170 -19.01 -17.94 27.33
N SER A 171 -18.67 -18.86 28.24
CA SER A 171 -17.58 -19.82 28.03
C SER A 171 -17.89 -20.74 26.85
N VAL A 172 -16.89 -21.00 26.01
CA VAL A 172 -16.99 -21.91 24.87
C VAL A 172 -16.16 -23.17 25.16
N SER A 173 -16.81 -24.34 25.05
CA SER A 173 -16.15 -25.63 25.20
C SER A 173 -15.86 -26.26 23.84
N LEU A 174 -14.59 -26.54 23.56
CA LEU A 174 -14.12 -27.23 22.36
C LEU A 174 -13.76 -28.67 22.71
N LYS A 175 -14.27 -29.62 21.94
CA LYS A 175 -13.98 -31.05 22.12
C LYS A 175 -12.67 -31.42 21.47
N LYS A 176 -11.99 -32.42 22.02
CA LYS A 176 -10.83 -33.08 21.42
C LYS A 176 -11.14 -33.53 19.97
N ARG A 177 -10.15 -33.40 19.07
CA ARG A 177 -10.23 -33.71 17.64
C ARG A 177 -11.14 -32.80 16.81
N ILE A 178 -11.66 -31.73 17.38
CA ILE A 178 -12.43 -30.75 16.58
C ILE A 178 -11.51 -30.11 15.54
N PRO A 179 -11.94 -29.98 14.26
CA PRO A 179 -11.15 -29.30 13.25
C PRO A 179 -11.22 -27.78 13.46
N LEU A 180 -10.08 -27.12 13.50
CA LEU A 180 -9.94 -25.69 13.80
C LEU A 180 -9.45 -24.88 12.60
N ALA A 181 -8.50 -25.41 11.86
CA ALA A 181 -7.88 -24.73 10.73
C ALA A 181 -7.43 -25.71 9.65
N THR A 182 -7.18 -25.18 8.47
CA THR A 182 -6.41 -25.84 7.42
C THR A 182 -5.01 -25.27 7.35
N ALA A 183 -4.02 -26.10 7.01
CA ALA A 183 -2.62 -25.70 6.87
C ALA A 183 -2.18 -25.85 5.41
N THR A 184 -1.78 -24.74 4.78
CA THR A 184 -1.23 -24.73 3.43
C THR A 184 0.29 -24.55 3.51
N PRO A 185 1.12 -25.46 2.93
CA PRO A 185 2.56 -25.31 2.97
C PRO A 185 3.00 -24.04 2.25
N ILE A 186 3.88 -23.27 2.86
CA ILE A 186 4.48 -22.10 2.26
C ILE A 186 5.79 -22.52 1.59
N PRO A 187 5.98 -22.28 0.27
CA PRO A 187 7.24 -22.56 -0.38
C PRO A 187 8.40 -21.83 0.31
N LYS A 188 9.54 -22.49 0.48
CA LYS A 188 10.72 -21.88 1.13
C LYS A 188 11.18 -20.57 0.48
N ALA A 189 10.90 -20.37 -0.80
CA ALA A 189 11.17 -19.15 -1.53
C ALA A 189 10.27 -17.96 -1.13
N ASP A 190 9.10 -18.23 -0.53
CA ASP A 190 8.12 -17.20 -0.13
C ASP A 190 8.16 -16.92 1.37
N VAL A 191 9.05 -17.60 2.10
CA VAL A 191 9.24 -17.40 3.54
C VAL A 191 10.42 -16.50 3.77
N PHE A 192 10.16 -15.28 4.19
CA PHE A 192 11.18 -14.39 4.73
C PHE A 192 11.37 -14.73 6.21
N ASP A 193 12.45 -15.42 6.53
CA ASP A 193 12.80 -15.79 7.91
C ASP A 193 13.49 -14.59 8.59
N TYR A 194 12.72 -13.83 9.33
CA TYR A 194 13.22 -12.68 10.10
C TYR A 194 14.07 -13.09 11.32
N THR A 195 14.04 -14.37 11.72
CA THR A 195 14.75 -14.83 12.91
C THR A 195 16.23 -15.14 12.63
N LYS A 196 16.64 -15.25 11.38
CA LYS A 196 18.03 -15.55 10.99
C LYS A 196 18.93 -14.35 10.82
N SER A 197 18.46 -13.13 11.05
CA SER A 197 19.31 -11.94 11.05
C SER A 197 19.80 -11.50 12.42
N THR A 198 19.74 -12.38 13.42
CA THR A 198 20.59 -12.22 14.58
C THR A 198 22.00 -12.66 14.24
N SER A 199 22.72 -11.88 13.43
CA SER A 199 24.15 -11.73 13.64
C SER A 199 24.27 -11.34 15.12
N GLU A 200 24.92 -12.18 15.93
CA GLU A 200 25.38 -11.77 17.25
C GLU A 200 25.89 -10.34 17.18
N PRO A 201 25.55 -9.46 18.12
CA PRO A 201 26.08 -8.11 18.11
C PRO A 201 27.61 -8.26 18.16
N THR A 202 28.23 -8.10 17.00
CA THR A 202 29.68 -7.94 16.93
C THR A 202 29.96 -6.79 17.87
N LYS A 203 30.73 -7.08 18.93
CA LYS A 203 31.17 -6.08 19.90
C LYS A 203 31.60 -4.85 19.11
N PRO A 204 31.08 -3.65 19.43
CA PRO A 204 31.36 -2.47 18.64
C PRO A 204 32.87 -2.25 18.68
N THR A 205 33.53 -2.45 17.53
CA THR A 205 34.95 -2.17 17.33
C THR A 205 35.22 -0.67 17.30
N VAL A 206 34.16 0.13 17.24
CA VAL A 206 34.17 1.60 17.14
C VAL A 206 33.39 2.18 18.30
N GLY A 207 33.98 3.12 19.04
CA GLY A 207 33.31 3.74 20.19
C GLY A 207 32.08 4.55 19.80
N TYR A 208 31.12 4.70 20.71
CA TYR A 208 29.84 5.43 20.55
C TYR A 208 30.00 6.80 19.85
N GLU A 209 30.95 7.62 20.35
CA GLU A 209 31.23 8.95 19.81
C GLU A 209 31.63 8.93 18.33
N THR A 210 32.39 7.92 17.92
CA THR A 210 32.81 7.77 16.52
C THR A 210 31.65 7.33 15.63
N GLN A 211 30.85 6.38 16.10
CA GLN A 211 29.64 5.94 15.39
C GLN A 211 28.65 7.10 15.20
N LEU A 212 28.43 7.90 16.23
CA LEU A 212 27.57 9.08 16.16
C LEU A 212 28.08 10.12 15.17
N LYS A 213 29.39 10.41 15.20
CA LYS A 213 30.03 11.34 14.24
C LYS A 213 29.91 10.85 12.79
N GLU A 214 30.08 9.56 12.56
CA GLU A 214 29.90 8.97 11.21
C GLU A 214 28.45 9.13 10.73
N LEU A 215 27.45 8.82 11.54
CA LEU A 215 26.03 8.99 11.19
C LEU A 215 25.67 10.47 10.94
N GLN A 216 26.18 11.37 11.76
CA GLN A 216 26.00 12.82 11.58
C GLN A 216 26.69 13.33 10.31
N SER A 217 27.86 12.78 9.94
CA SER A 217 28.54 13.13 8.69
C SER A 217 27.77 12.71 7.44
N LEU A 218 26.93 11.66 7.53
CA LEU A 218 25.97 11.29 6.50
C LEU A 218 24.80 12.27 6.39
N GLY A 219 24.60 13.13 7.40
CA GLY A 219 23.50 14.09 7.48
C GLY A 219 22.26 13.58 8.18
N LEU A 220 22.35 12.48 8.93
CA LEU A 220 21.23 11.91 9.67
C LEU A 220 20.92 12.77 10.91
N GLU A 221 19.67 13.21 11.06
CA GLU A 221 19.17 13.94 12.23
C GLU A 221 18.64 12.96 13.28
N ILE A 222 19.27 12.94 14.46
CA ILE A 222 18.93 12.04 15.56
C ILE A 222 18.63 12.88 16.81
N ASP A 223 17.40 12.79 17.34
CA ASP A 223 16.99 13.47 18.55
C ASP A 223 16.53 12.44 19.60
N ALA A 224 17.43 11.87 20.33
CA ALA A 224 17.12 10.85 21.33
C ALA A 224 17.01 11.42 22.76
N GLN A 225 16.43 12.63 22.93
CA GLN A 225 16.33 13.29 24.25
C GLN A 225 15.55 12.47 25.28
N GLN A 226 14.56 11.68 24.82
CA GLN A 226 13.71 10.83 25.67
C GLN A 226 14.39 9.49 26.06
N TYR A 227 15.59 9.22 25.53
CA TYR A 227 16.30 7.96 25.71
C TYR A 227 17.31 8.05 26.87
N THR A 228 17.42 6.98 27.64
CA THR A 228 18.54 6.79 28.57
C THR A 228 19.86 6.66 27.81
N GLN A 229 20.99 6.82 28.50
CA GLN A 229 22.31 6.69 27.87
C GLN A 229 22.49 5.32 27.19
N HIS A 230 22.10 4.25 27.85
CA HIS A 230 22.17 2.90 27.31
C HIS A 230 21.31 2.72 26.03
N GLN A 231 20.09 3.21 26.04
CA GLN A 231 19.19 3.17 24.87
C GLN A 231 19.72 4.01 23.71
N ARG A 232 20.36 5.16 23.99
CA ARG A 232 21.04 5.95 22.96
C ARG A 232 22.16 5.18 22.28
N GLU A 233 22.98 4.49 23.08
CA GLU A 233 24.06 3.63 22.57
C GLU A 233 23.53 2.50 21.69
N GLN A 234 22.43 1.87 22.11
CA GLN A 234 21.72 0.85 21.30
C GLN A 234 21.21 1.43 19.97
N LEU A 235 20.55 2.60 20.01
CA LEU A 235 20.03 3.27 18.82
C LEU A 235 21.15 3.61 17.83
N ILE A 236 22.24 4.23 18.31
CA ILE A 236 23.38 4.61 17.49
C ILE A 236 24.07 3.37 16.90
N SER A 237 24.27 2.33 17.69
CA SER A 237 24.84 1.06 17.21
C SER A 237 23.96 0.41 16.15
N MET A 238 22.65 0.37 16.35
CA MET A 238 21.69 -0.15 15.38
C MET A 238 21.73 0.64 14.06
N LEU A 239 21.69 1.96 14.12
CA LEU A 239 21.76 2.82 12.93
C LEU A 239 23.12 2.68 12.20
N HIS A 240 24.21 2.60 12.95
CA HIS A 240 25.54 2.42 12.39
C HIS A 240 25.70 1.04 11.71
N ASN A 241 25.14 -0.01 12.27
CA ASN A 241 25.11 -1.34 11.65
C ASN A 241 24.28 -1.36 10.36
N ASN A 242 23.34 -0.41 10.23
CA ASN A 242 22.47 -0.24 9.07
C ASN A 242 22.93 0.91 8.14
N ARG A 243 24.16 1.45 8.32
CA ARG A 243 24.63 2.62 7.56
C ARG A 243 24.68 2.41 6.05
N ASP A 244 24.81 1.18 5.59
CA ASP A 244 24.79 0.80 4.17
C ASP A 244 23.43 1.06 3.49
N LEU A 245 22.36 1.20 4.26
CA LEU A 245 21.04 1.58 3.75
C LEU A 245 20.97 3.07 3.38
N PHE A 246 21.81 3.91 4.01
CA PHE A 246 21.78 5.36 3.85
C PHE A 246 22.76 5.81 2.76
N THR A 247 22.25 6.42 1.71
CA THR A 247 23.06 6.96 0.62
C THR A 247 22.38 8.11 -0.09
N CYS A 248 23.17 9.11 -0.51
CA CYS A 248 22.74 10.13 -1.47
C CYS A 248 23.24 9.83 -2.90
N ASP A 249 24.13 8.84 -3.07
CA ASP A 249 24.70 8.48 -4.36
C ASP A 249 23.77 7.52 -5.11
N LEU A 250 23.34 7.94 -6.29
CA LEU A 250 22.44 7.17 -7.16
C LEU A 250 23.05 5.85 -7.62
N ARG A 251 24.39 5.76 -7.72
CA ARG A 251 25.12 4.54 -8.13
C ARG A 251 24.98 3.41 -7.11
N ASN A 252 24.71 3.76 -5.85
CA ASN A 252 24.52 2.80 -4.76
C ASN A 252 23.06 2.32 -4.62
N ILE A 253 22.20 2.63 -5.57
CA ILE A 253 20.79 2.20 -5.57
C ILE A 253 20.66 0.93 -6.44
N PRO A 254 20.48 -0.26 -5.85
CA PRO A 254 20.43 -1.51 -6.63
C PRO A 254 19.12 -1.67 -7.41
N GLY A 255 18.05 -1.01 -6.96
CA GLY A 255 16.68 -1.21 -7.45
C GLY A 255 16.04 -2.48 -6.91
N THR A 256 14.76 -2.38 -6.60
CA THR A 256 13.97 -3.51 -6.08
C THR A 256 13.51 -4.45 -7.19
N ASP A 257 13.41 -5.74 -6.85
CA ASP A 257 12.82 -6.78 -7.71
C ASP A 257 11.38 -7.14 -7.29
N LEU A 258 10.87 -6.54 -6.20
CA LEU A 258 9.56 -6.87 -5.63
C LEU A 258 8.40 -6.41 -6.50
N VAL A 259 8.55 -5.28 -7.20
CA VAL A 259 7.54 -4.68 -8.08
C VAL A 259 8.25 -4.12 -9.31
N LYS A 260 7.67 -4.35 -10.49
CA LYS A 260 8.04 -3.66 -11.72
C LYS A 260 6.91 -2.74 -12.15
N HIS A 261 7.25 -1.55 -12.62
CA HIS A 261 6.24 -0.63 -13.15
C HIS A 261 5.97 -0.93 -14.63
N THR A 262 4.69 -1.03 -14.98
CA THR A 262 4.22 -1.27 -16.36
C THR A 262 3.50 -0.04 -16.88
N ILE A 263 3.71 0.29 -18.16
CA ILE A 263 3.04 1.38 -18.87
C ILE A 263 2.16 0.75 -19.95
N ASP A 264 0.85 0.71 -19.71
CA ASP A 264 -0.12 0.22 -20.69
C ASP A 264 -0.65 1.39 -21.51
N THR A 265 -0.30 1.40 -22.79
CA THR A 265 -0.76 2.39 -23.78
C THR A 265 -1.81 1.82 -24.74
N GLY A 266 -2.28 0.57 -24.50
CA GLY A 266 -3.13 -0.13 -25.46
C GLY A 266 -2.49 -0.14 -26.84
N ASP A 267 -3.30 0.09 -27.86
CA ASP A 267 -2.91 0.11 -29.27
C ASP A 267 -2.43 1.50 -29.78
N ALA A 268 -2.11 2.43 -28.84
CA ALA A 268 -1.66 3.76 -29.21
C ALA A 268 -0.34 3.71 -29.98
N ALA A 269 -0.31 4.39 -31.13
CA ALA A 269 0.92 4.56 -31.91
C ALA A 269 1.99 5.31 -31.10
N PRO A 270 3.28 5.02 -31.32
CA PRO A 270 4.36 5.72 -30.67
C PRO A 270 4.31 7.24 -30.88
N ILE A 271 4.45 7.98 -29.78
CA ILE A 271 4.41 9.44 -29.79
C ILE A 271 5.85 9.96 -29.77
N ARG A 272 6.23 10.76 -30.78
CA ARG A 272 7.52 11.44 -30.84
C ARG A 272 7.32 12.95 -30.88
N GLN A 273 7.91 13.64 -29.91
CA GLN A 273 7.87 15.09 -29.79
C GLN A 273 9.22 15.70 -30.20
N ARG A 274 9.18 16.95 -30.68
CA ARG A 274 10.41 17.68 -30.96
C ARG A 274 11.09 18.10 -29.66
N PRO A 275 12.44 18.03 -29.55
CA PRO A 275 13.15 18.50 -28.38
C PRO A 275 12.98 20.02 -28.21
N TYR A 276 12.96 20.47 -26.96
CA TYR A 276 12.98 21.89 -26.65
C TYR A 276 14.38 22.49 -26.90
N ARG A 277 14.40 23.80 -27.20
CA ARG A 277 15.68 24.53 -27.33
C ARG A 277 16.27 24.80 -25.94
N HIS A 278 17.55 24.55 -25.78
CA HIS A 278 18.29 24.77 -24.54
C HIS A 278 19.47 25.73 -24.78
N THR A 279 19.77 26.57 -23.80
CA THR A 279 20.98 27.40 -23.82
C THR A 279 22.24 26.52 -23.70
N PRO A 280 23.42 27.01 -24.08
CA PRO A 280 24.68 26.26 -23.91
C PRO A 280 24.93 25.79 -22.47
N GLU A 281 24.59 26.63 -21.47
CA GLU A 281 24.74 26.31 -20.05
C GLU A 281 23.75 25.19 -19.65
N SER A 282 22.50 25.27 -20.11
CA SER A 282 21.50 24.22 -19.87
C SER A 282 21.91 22.90 -20.50
N LYS A 283 22.56 22.90 -21.68
CA LYS A 283 23.06 21.69 -22.31
C LYS A 283 24.17 21.04 -21.47
N LYS A 284 25.12 21.80 -20.95
CA LYS A 284 26.17 21.29 -20.05
C LYS A 284 25.58 20.62 -18.81
N GLU A 285 24.53 21.21 -18.22
CA GLU A 285 23.88 20.62 -17.05
C GLU A 285 23.08 19.38 -17.41
N ILE A 286 22.43 19.33 -18.59
CA ILE A 286 21.77 18.14 -19.12
C ILE A 286 22.80 17.02 -19.29
N ASP A 287 23.95 17.30 -19.93
CA ASP A 287 25.01 16.32 -20.14
C ASP A 287 25.51 15.74 -18.82
N ARG A 288 25.82 16.60 -17.85
CA ARG A 288 26.24 16.16 -16.51
C ARG A 288 25.22 15.22 -15.84
N GLN A 289 23.91 15.55 -15.95
CA GLN A 289 22.87 14.71 -15.36
C GLN A 289 22.66 13.41 -16.14
N LEU A 290 22.80 13.41 -17.47
CA LEU A 290 22.75 12.20 -18.29
C LEU A 290 23.87 11.24 -17.92
N ASP A 291 25.11 11.75 -17.80
CA ASP A 291 26.26 10.92 -17.42
C ASP A 291 26.04 10.25 -16.05
N LEU A 292 25.58 11.01 -15.04
CA LEU A 292 25.22 10.47 -13.72
C LEU A 292 24.13 9.40 -13.78
N MET A 293 23.12 9.57 -14.64
CA MET A 293 22.03 8.62 -14.77
C MET A 293 22.44 7.36 -15.54
N LEU A 294 23.36 7.48 -16.50
CA LEU A 294 23.98 6.36 -17.21
C LEU A 294 24.86 5.54 -16.26
N GLU A 295 25.75 6.21 -15.52
CA GLU A 295 26.62 5.56 -14.51
C GLU A 295 25.80 4.84 -13.41
N ALA A 296 24.66 5.41 -13.03
CA ALA A 296 23.76 4.84 -12.02
C ALA A 296 22.80 3.77 -12.57
N ASP A 297 22.91 3.38 -13.82
CA ASP A 297 22.05 2.38 -14.48
C ASP A 297 20.55 2.74 -14.38
N ILE A 298 20.23 4.04 -14.47
CA ILE A 298 18.86 4.57 -14.46
C ILE A 298 18.29 4.67 -15.86
N ILE A 299 19.14 5.04 -16.82
CA ILE A 299 18.82 5.17 -18.25
C ILE A 299 19.79 4.37 -19.10
N GLU A 300 19.43 4.16 -20.35
CA GLU A 300 20.25 3.57 -21.40
C GLU A 300 20.00 4.30 -22.72
N GLU A 301 20.92 4.18 -23.69
CA GLU A 301 20.72 4.64 -25.07
C GLU A 301 19.57 3.87 -25.73
N SER A 302 18.84 4.51 -26.62
CA SER A 302 17.60 3.93 -27.14
C SER A 302 17.32 4.29 -28.60
N ASP A 303 16.91 3.27 -29.36
CA ASP A 303 16.37 3.41 -30.71
C ASP A 303 14.82 3.44 -30.71
N SER A 304 14.22 3.68 -29.55
CA SER A 304 12.76 3.67 -29.40
C SER A 304 12.08 4.65 -30.36
N PRO A 305 10.93 4.25 -30.94
CA PRO A 305 10.08 5.16 -31.71
C PRO A 305 9.38 6.21 -30.85
N TRP A 306 9.34 6.01 -29.51
CA TRP A 306 8.81 7.01 -28.56
C TRP A 306 9.87 8.07 -28.27
N GLY A 307 9.44 9.32 -28.10
CA GLY A 307 10.38 10.40 -27.78
C GLY A 307 9.70 11.58 -27.10
N SER A 308 10.03 11.80 -25.83
CA SER A 308 9.57 12.93 -25.04
C SER A 308 10.67 13.99 -24.90
N PRO A 309 10.35 15.29 -24.87
CA PRO A 309 11.38 16.33 -24.68
C PRO A 309 11.80 16.44 -23.23
N VAL A 310 13.02 16.94 -23.01
CA VAL A 310 13.56 17.20 -21.68
C VAL A 310 13.40 18.68 -21.28
N VAL A 311 13.24 18.93 -19.98
CA VAL A 311 13.13 20.26 -19.37
C VAL A 311 14.02 20.30 -18.14
N LEU A 312 14.78 21.39 -17.96
CA LEU A 312 15.47 21.68 -16.72
C LEU A 312 14.60 22.52 -15.79
N VAL A 313 14.30 21.97 -14.63
CA VAL A 313 13.52 22.66 -13.58
C VAL A 313 14.45 23.10 -12.46
N ARG A 314 14.43 24.41 -12.13
CA ARG A 314 15.22 24.96 -11.03
C ARG A 314 14.60 24.57 -9.69
N LYS A 315 15.40 23.97 -8.80
CA LYS A 315 15.01 23.66 -7.42
C LYS A 315 15.14 24.89 -6.51
N LYS A 316 14.53 24.84 -5.32
CA LYS A 316 14.62 25.90 -4.31
C LYS A 316 16.07 26.24 -3.88
N ASN A 317 16.94 25.24 -3.91
CA ASN A 317 18.39 25.38 -3.60
C ASN A 317 19.23 25.81 -4.80
N ASN A 318 18.65 26.41 -5.82
CA ASN A 318 19.29 26.87 -7.05
C ASN A 318 19.95 25.78 -7.92
N THR A 319 19.84 24.51 -7.57
CA THR A 319 20.28 23.42 -8.46
C THR A 319 19.19 23.11 -9.49
N HIS A 320 19.55 22.42 -10.58
CA HIS A 320 18.62 22.01 -11.61
C HIS A 320 18.27 20.52 -11.50
N ARG A 321 17.05 20.17 -11.90
CA ARG A 321 16.60 18.78 -12.10
C ARG A 321 16.25 18.59 -13.56
N LEU A 322 16.81 17.56 -14.18
CA LEU A 322 16.38 17.09 -15.49
C LEU A 322 15.03 16.38 -15.33
N CYS A 323 14.04 16.90 -16.02
CA CYS A 323 12.69 16.31 -16.07
C CYS A 323 12.38 15.97 -17.52
N VAL A 324 11.68 14.86 -17.74
CA VAL A 324 11.15 14.49 -19.05
C VAL A 324 9.66 14.83 -19.09
N ASP A 325 9.24 15.48 -20.17
CA ASP A 325 7.84 15.89 -20.35
C ASP A 325 6.99 14.69 -20.78
N MET A 326 6.47 13.95 -19.82
CA MET A 326 5.67 12.75 -20.03
C MET A 326 4.17 13.03 -20.29
N ARG A 327 3.74 14.29 -20.41
CA ARG A 327 2.31 14.64 -20.53
C ARG A 327 1.64 13.96 -21.72
N LYS A 328 2.31 13.86 -22.87
CA LYS A 328 1.78 13.18 -24.06
C LYS A 328 1.71 11.66 -23.89
N LEU A 329 2.73 11.05 -23.29
CA LEU A 329 2.67 9.63 -22.94
C LEU A 329 1.53 9.37 -21.94
N ASN A 330 1.42 10.19 -20.91
CA ASN A 330 0.37 10.06 -19.90
C ASN A 330 -1.04 10.16 -20.48
N SER A 331 -1.25 10.95 -21.55
CA SER A 331 -2.58 11.10 -22.18
C SER A 331 -3.08 9.83 -22.89
N VAL A 332 -2.18 8.90 -23.20
CA VAL A 332 -2.51 7.61 -23.84
C VAL A 332 -2.26 6.41 -22.92
N THR A 333 -1.75 6.65 -21.72
CA THR A 333 -1.49 5.60 -20.72
C THR A 333 -2.75 5.31 -19.93
N LYS A 334 -3.12 4.04 -19.81
CA LYS A 334 -4.24 3.63 -18.94
C LYS A 334 -3.92 3.90 -17.48
N PRO A 335 -4.83 4.50 -16.72
CA PRO A 335 -4.58 4.81 -15.31
C PRO A 335 -4.47 3.55 -14.46
N VAL A 336 -3.46 3.53 -13.59
CA VAL A 336 -3.30 2.51 -12.54
C VAL A 336 -3.72 3.14 -11.22
N PHE A 337 -4.60 2.47 -10.50
CA PHE A 337 -5.06 2.93 -9.19
C PHE A 337 -4.52 2.04 -8.08
N PHE A 338 -4.06 2.67 -7.03
CA PHE A 338 -3.79 2.05 -5.75
C PHE A 338 -4.32 2.97 -4.64
N PRO A 339 -5.05 2.46 -3.65
CA PRO A 339 -5.64 3.31 -2.61
C PRO A 339 -4.54 3.97 -1.78
N LEU A 340 -4.67 5.28 -1.58
CA LEU A 340 -3.87 6.03 -0.62
C LEU A 340 -4.60 6.08 0.71
N PRO A 341 -3.90 6.03 1.85
CA PRO A 341 -4.53 6.16 3.15
C PRO A 341 -5.17 7.54 3.32
N LEU A 342 -6.29 7.60 4.02
CA LEU A 342 -6.90 8.86 4.40
C LEU A 342 -6.10 9.49 5.55
N LEU A 343 -6.03 10.82 5.57
CA LEU A 343 -5.37 11.54 6.68
C LEU A 343 -6.01 11.22 8.04
N GLU A 344 -7.31 10.99 8.04
CA GLU A 344 -8.06 10.60 9.22
C GLU A 344 -7.57 9.26 9.77
N ASP A 345 -7.34 8.26 8.91
CA ASP A 345 -6.83 6.93 9.30
C ASP A 345 -5.41 7.04 9.87
N VAL A 346 -4.57 7.90 9.26
CA VAL A 346 -3.22 8.19 9.76
C VAL A 346 -3.27 8.73 11.19
N PHE A 347 -4.12 9.73 11.44
CA PHE A 347 -4.22 10.35 12.76
C PHE A 347 -4.83 9.41 13.80
N GLN A 348 -5.81 8.60 13.39
CA GLN A 348 -6.39 7.58 14.25
C GLN A 348 -5.33 6.55 14.67
N THR A 349 -4.52 6.07 13.73
CA THR A 349 -3.46 5.11 14.03
C THR A 349 -2.42 5.67 15.03
N VAL A 350 -2.03 6.94 14.86
CA VAL A 350 -1.12 7.61 15.82
C VAL A 350 -1.73 7.67 17.22
N ALA A 351 -3.05 7.95 17.31
CA ALA A 351 -3.79 8.00 18.56
C ALA A 351 -3.88 6.64 19.26
N GLU A 352 -4.28 5.60 18.50
CA GLU A 352 -4.44 4.24 19.01
C GLU A 352 -3.13 3.67 19.59
N ASN A 353 -2.01 4.01 18.95
CA ASN A 353 -0.68 3.62 19.41
C ASN A 353 -0.14 4.49 20.55
N LYS A 354 -0.85 5.52 21.00
CA LYS A 354 -0.38 6.49 22.02
C LYS A 354 1.04 6.99 21.71
N ALA A 355 1.32 7.18 20.42
CA ALA A 355 2.67 7.43 19.94
C ALA A 355 3.26 8.72 20.54
N SER A 356 4.44 8.58 21.11
CA SER A 356 5.21 9.69 21.71
C SER A 356 6.59 9.88 21.05
N ILE A 357 7.05 8.88 20.30
CA ILE A 357 8.34 8.86 19.61
C ILE A 357 8.10 8.53 18.14
N PHE A 358 8.75 9.31 17.29
CA PHE A 358 8.56 9.23 15.85
C PHE A 358 9.90 9.19 15.10
N SER A 359 9.99 8.41 14.03
CA SER A 359 11.07 8.52 13.06
C SER A 359 10.49 8.66 11.66
N VAL A 360 10.97 9.65 10.91
CA VAL A 360 10.63 9.85 9.50
C VAL A 360 11.72 9.25 8.64
N ILE A 361 11.33 8.47 7.67
CA ILE A 361 12.22 7.76 6.77
C ILE A 361 11.87 8.15 5.33
N ASP A 362 12.82 8.80 4.65
CA ASP A 362 12.68 9.25 3.25
C ASP A 362 13.56 8.37 2.35
N MET A 363 13.05 8.03 1.17
CA MET A 363 13.78 7.21 0.21
C MET A 363 14.62 8.05 -0.75
N THR A 364 15.84 7.62 -1.03
CA THR A 364 16.68 8.26 -2.03
C THR A 364 16.11 8.05 -3.42
N SER A 365 15.57 9.12 -4.03
CA SER A 365 14.96 9.04 -5.37
C SER A 365 14.01 7.87 -5.52
N GLY A 366 13.04 7.73 -4.62
CA GLY A 366 12.21 6.54 -4.43
C GLY A 366 11.66 5.90 -5.70
N PHE A 367 11.22 6.70 -6.69
CA PHE A 367 10.71 6.18 -7.97
C PHE A 367 11.79 5.45 -8.77
N TRP A 368 13.04 5.91 -8.76
CA TRP A 368 14.14 5.23 -9.44
C TRP A 368 14.56 3.93 -8.78
N GLN A 369 14.03 3.61 -7.60
CA GLN A 369 14.27 2.32 -6.97
C GLN A 369 13.37 1.20 -7.52
N ILE A 370 12.34 1.54 -8.31
CA ILE A 370 11.47 0.58 -9.00
C ILE A 370 11.96 0.39 -10.44
N LYS A 371 12.16 -0.86 -10.84
CA LYS A 371 12.52 -1.21 -12.23
C LYS A 371 11.29 -1.10 -13.14
N LEU A 372 11.51 -0.71 -14.39
CA LEU A 372 10.49 -0.82 -15.42
C LEU A 372 10.40 -2.26 -15.95
N ASP A 373 9.21 -2.64 -16.35
CA ASP A 373 9.04 -3.83 -17.19
C ASP A 373 9.70 -3.60 -18.57
N ASP A 374 10.27 -4.65 -19.16
CA ASP A 374 11.04 -4.53 -20.39
C ASP A 374 10.20 -4.00 -21.56
N SER A 375 8.90 -4.33 -21.62
CA SER A 375 7.97 -3.81 -22.61
C SER A 375 7.64 -2.33 -22.43
N SER A 376 7.89 -1.78 -21.24
CA SER A 376 7.59 -0.39 -20.87
C SER A 376 8.78 0.55 -21.05
N LYS A 377 10.01 0.04 -21.03
CA LYS A 377 11.22 0.84 -21.21
C LYS A 377 11.19 1.70 -22.49
N PRO A 378 10.87 1.14 -23.70
CA PRO A 378 10.83 1.92 -24.93
C PRO A 378 9.84 3.09 -24.87
N LYS A 379 8.71 2.94 -24.16
CA LYS A 379 7.69 3.98 -24.03
C LYS A 379 8.18 5.21 -23.27
N THR A 380 9.21 5.05 -22.43
CA THR A 380 9.84 6.15 -21.70
C THR A 380 10.91 6.87 -22.49
N GLY A 381 11.04 6.60 -23.78
CA GLY A 381 12.02 7.23 -24.66
C GLY A 381 11.99 8.76 -24.59
N PHE A 382 13.15 9.38 -24.50
CA PHE A 382 13.27 10.83 -24.50
C PHE A 382 14.44 11.29 -25.37
N VAL A 383 14.33 12.52 -25.86
CA VAL A 383 15.24 13.08 -26.86
C VAL A 383 16.01 14.25 -26.26
N THR A 384 17.32 14.23 -26.43
CA THR A 384 18.22 15.30 -26.05
C THR A 384 19.06 15.76 -27.23
N HIS A 385 19.87 16.82 -27.08
CA HIS A 385 20.81 17.23 -28.11
C HIS A 385 21.98 16.24 -28.30
N ARG A 386 22.21 15.34 -27.33
CA ARG A 386 23.24 14.33 -27.33
C ARG A 386 22.81 12.99 -27.94
N GLY A 387 21.49 12.73 -27.97
CA GLY A 387 20.93 11.48 -28.49
C GLY A 387 19.59 11.14 -27.85
N ASN A 388 19.14 9.92 -28.12
CA ASN A 388 17.91 9.35 -27.56
C ASN A 388 18.27 8.39 -26.45
N TYR A 389 17.50 8.43 -25.39
CA TYR A 389 17.63 7.58 -24.20
C TYR A 389 16.29 7.04 -23.76
N GLN A 390 16.29 5.99 -22.98
CA GLN A 390 15.11 5.45 -22.29
C GLN A 390 15.43 5.10 -20.85
N PHE A 391 14.40 5.05 -20.01
CA PHE A 391 14.57 4.68 -18.62
C PHE A 391 14.57 3.16 -18.42
N LYS A 392 15.45 2.67 -17.59
CA LYS A 392 15.46 1.31 -17.04
C LYS A 392 14.65 1.25 -15.74
N ARG A 393 14.49 2.39 -15.09
CA ARG A 393 13.82 2.57 -13.80
C ARG A 393 12.67 3.55 -13.94
N MET A 394 11.68 3.45 -13.06
CA MET A 394 10.46 4.26 -13.11
C MET A 394 10.78 5.76 -12.97
N PRO A 395 10.57 6.58 -14.02
CA PRO A 395 10.90 8.00 -13.96
C PRO A 395 9.84 8.81 -13.22
N PHE A 396 10.23 10.02 -12.82
CA PHE A 396 9.30 11.00 -12.29
C PHE A 396 8.34 11.48 -13.39
N GLY A 397 7.08 11.74 -13.02
CA GLY A 397 6.09 12.37 -13.89
C GLY A 397 5.32 11.43 -14.83
N ILE A 398 5.54 10.11 -14.77
CA ILE A 398 4.69 9.14 -15.49
C ILE A 398 3.43 8.83 -14.70
N GLN A 399 2.36 8.57 -15.45
CA GLN A 399 1.08 8.15 -14.88
C GLN A 399 1.22 6.78 -14.21
N GLY A 400 0.60 6.63 -13.03
CA GLY A 400 0.67 5.38 -12.27
C GLY A 400 1.91 5.23 -11.39
N ALA A 401 2.95 6.10 -11.51
CA ALA A 401 4.13 6.00 -10.66
C ALA A 401 3.81 6.07 -9.15
N PRO A 402 2.97 7.00 -8.67
CA PRO A 402 2.58 7.03 -7.26
C PRO A 402 1.86 5.75 -6.82
N ALA A 403 0.99 5.19 -7.68
CA ALA A 403 0.26 3.95 -7.39
C ALA A 403 1.21 2.75 -7.27
N SER A 404 2.17 2.60 -8.19
CA SER A 404 3.16 1.52 -8.14
C SER A 404 4.09 1.64 -6.93
N TYR A 405 4.45 2.87 -6.57
CA TYR A 405 5.28 3.12 -5.39
C TYR A 405 4.53 2.79 -4.10
N GLN A 406 3.29 3.23 -3.97
CA GLN A 406 2.45 2.88 -2.82
C GLN A 406 2.23 1.37 -2.71
N ALA A 407 2.03 0.68 -3.83
CA ALA A 407 1.92 -0.78 -3.87
C ALA A 407 3.21 -1.48 -3.40
N LEU A 408 4.39 -0.96 -3.79
CA LEU A 408 5.67 -1.43 -3.28
C LEU A 408 5.75 -1.28 -1.77
N MET A 409 5.45 -0.10 -1.25
CA MET A 409 5.53 0.17 0.19
C MET A 409 4.56 -0.67 1.00
N HIS A 410 3.34 -0.89 0.48
CA HIS A 410 2.39 -1.83 1.08
C HIS A 410 2.91 -3.27 1.12
N LYS A 411 3.66 -3.69 0.10
CA LYS A 411 4.27 -5.03 0.06
C LYS A 411 5.41 -5.15 1.06
N VAL A 412 6.27 -4.13 1.15
CA VAL A 412 7.44 -4.10 2.05
C VAL A 412 7.02 -4.01 3.51
N LEU A 413 6.04 -3.13 3.82
CA LEU A 413 5.58 -2.88 5.20
C LEU A 413 4.35 -3.72 5.57
N ARG A 414 4.05 -4.77 4.80
CA ARG A 414 2.90 -5.65 5.07
C ARG A 414 2.98 -6.25 6.47
N GLY A 415 1.89 -6.14 7.23
CA GLY A 415 1.77 -6.67 8.60
C GLY A 415 2.24 -5.73 9.70
N ILE A 416 2.91 -4.62 9.35
CA ILE A 416 3.30 -3.55 10.29
C ILE A 416 2.67 -2.20 9.93
N LEU A 417 2.10 -2.10 8.74
CA LEU A 417 1.39 -0.91 8.27
C LEU A 417 0.13 -0.70 9.12
N PHE A 418 -0.12 0.53 9.58
CA PHE A 418 -1.19 0.90 10.52
C PHE A 418 -1.10 0.22 11.91
N ILE A 419 0.04 -0.40 12.24
CA ILE A 419 0.37 -0.89 13.58
C ILE A 419 1.39 0.07 14.19
N HIS A 420 2.64 0.02 13.74
CA HIS A 420 3.70 0.92 14.21
C HIS A 420 4.42 1.65 13.06
N SER A 421 3.92 1.50 11.84
CA SER A 421 4.40 2.24 10.68
C SER A 421 3.23 2.80 9.86
N LEU A 422 3.45 3.97 9.25
CA LEU A 422 2.56 4.58 8.27
C LEU A 422 3.37 4.91 7.03
N CYS A 423 2.73 4.84 5.88
CA CYS A 423 3.35 5.19 4.62
C CYS A 423 2.36 5.95 3.73
N TYR A 424 2.77 7.12 3.31
CA TYR A 424 2.06 7.92 2.31
C TYR A 424 3.02 8.31 1.20
N LEU A 425 2.99 7.55 0.10
CA LEU A 425 3.97 7.66 -0.99
C LEU A 425 5.41 7.51 -0.46
N ASP A 426 6.23 8.55 -0.63
CA ASP A 426 7.65 8.55 -0.25
C ASP A 426 7.88 8.75 1.26
N ASP A 427 6.86 9.23 1.99
CA ASP A 427 6.97 9.54 3.42
C ASP A 427 6.58 8.32 4.27
N VAL A 428 7.56 7.69 4.88
CA VAL A 428 7.36 6.60 5.86
C VAL A 428 7.61 7.14 7.25
N ILE A 429 6.72 6.81 8.18
CA ILE A 429 6.89 7.15 9.61
C ILE A 429 6.86 5.86 10.44
N CYS A 430 7.84 5.73 11.32
CA CYS A 430 7.84 4.78 12.42
C CYS A 430 7.36 5.50 13.67
N MET A 431 6.49 4.87 14.47
CA MET A 431 5.91 5.47 15.67
C MET A 431 5.86 4.45 16.80
N SER A 432 6.04 4.94 18.04
CA SER A 432 6.03 4.10 19.23
C SER A 432 5.65 4.92 20.47
N ASP A 433 5.22 4.25 21.49
CA ASP A 433 4.87 4.81 22.79
C ASP A 433 6.07 5.01 23.74
N CYS A 434 7.09 4.15 23.60
CA CYS A 434 8.29 4.19 24.44
C CYS A 434 9.58 3.92 23.62
N PRO A 435 10.78 4.24 24.19
CA PRO A 435 12.07 4.03 23.51
C PRO A 435 12.36 2.57 23.15
N GLU A 436 12.03 1.62 24.01
CA GLU A 436 12.26 0.19 23.79
C GLU A 436 11.51 -0.31 22.56
N SER A 437 10.19 -0.08 22.53
CA SER A 437 9.35 -0.42 21.38
C SER A 437 9.86 0.27 20.11
N HIS A 438 10.36 1.51 20.23
CA HIS A 438 10.84 2.25 19.06
C HIS A 438 12.11 1.65 18.45
N LEU A 439 13.03 1.13 19.26
CA LEU A 439 14.21 0.42 18.78
C LEU A 439 13.82 -0.84 18.00
N GLU A 440 12.88 -1.62 18.52
CA GLU A 440 12.38 -2.85 17.86
C GLU A 440 11.68 -2.52 16.54
N HIS A 441 10.73 -1.59 16.55
CA HIS A 441 9.96 -1.18 15.38
C HIS A 441 10.84 -0.59 14.27
N LEU A 442 11.79 0.27 14.64
CA LEU A 442 12.70 0.87 13.68
C LEU A 442 13.66 -0.16 13.09
N SER A 443 14.19 -1.08 13.89
CA SER A 443 15.02 -2.19 13.43
C SER A 443 14.28 -3.05 12.42
N GLU A 444 13.04 -3.43 12.71
CA GLU A 444 12.19 -4.21 11.80
C GLU A 444 11.98 -3.49 10.46
N ILE A 445 11.71 -2.19 10.48
CA ILE A 445 11.52 -1.38 9.25
C ILE A 445 12.81 -1.35 8.43
N LEU A 446 13.98 -1.13 9.06
CA LEU A 446 15.26 -1.09 8.38
C LEU A 446 15.61 -2.46 7.75
N ASP A 447 15.34 -3.55 8.45
CA ASP A 447 15.56 -4.90 7.92
C ASP A 447 14.69 -5.19 6.70
N ARG A 448 13.42 -4.78 6.71
CA ARG A 448 12.51 -4.89 5.57
C ARG A 448 13.00 -4.08 4.36
N PHE A 449 13.50 -2.88 4.58
CA PHE A 449 14.08 -2.07 3.50
C PHE A 449 15.36 -2.70 2.94
N ARG A 450 16.20 -3.31 3.78
CA ARG A 450 17.38 -4.07 3.34
C ARG A 450 16.99 -5.23 2.43
N GLN A 451 16.01 -6.04 2.86
CA GLN A 451 15.52 -7.18 2.08
C GLN A 451 14.88 -6.75 0.76
N ALA A 452 14.17 -5.61 0.76
CA ALA A 452 13.60 -5.00 -0.43
C ALA A 452 14.63 -4.33 -1.34
N LYS A 453 15.92 -4.29 -0.96
CA LYS A 453 17.02 -3.59 -1.66
C LYS A 453 16.75 -2.08 -1.80
N LEU A 454 16.03 -1.48 -0.85
CA LEU A 454 15.75 -0.05 -0.84
C LEU A 454 16.88 0.74 -0.17
N ARG A 455 17.01 2.02 -0.55
CA ARG A 455 18.02 2.94 -0.02
C ARG A 455 17.36 4.22 0.50
N LEU A 456 17.87 4.69 1.63
CA LEU A 456 17.33 5.79 2.42
C LEU A 456 18.18 7.05 2.21
N ASN A 457 17.52 8.20 2.24
CA ASN A 457 18.17 9.50 2.15
C ASN A 457 18.53 10.01 3.56
N PRO A 458 19.81 9.97 3.97
CA PRO A 458 20.17 10.33 5.32
C PRO A 458 19.87 11.79 5.65
N THR A 459 19.95 12.71 4.68
CA THR A 459 19.75 14.16 4.92
C THR A 459 18.27 14.53 5.13
N LYS A 460 17.36 13.60 4.87
CA LYS A 460 15.92 13.79 5.06
C LYS A 460 15.33 12.86 6.10
N CYS A 461 16.05 11.81 6.49
CA CYS A 461 15.65 10.94 7.59
C CYS A 461 15.85 11.66 8.93
N LYS A 462 14.87 11.51 9.81
CA LYS A 462 14.89 12.06 11.16
C LYS A 462 14.49 10.97 12.14
N VAL A 463 15.29 10.75 13.15
CA VAL A 463 15.17 9.58 14.03
C VAL A 463 14.92 9.98 15.47
N ALA A 464 14.00 9.28 16.13
CA ALA A 464 13.71 9.35 17.57
C ALA A 464 13.22 10.73 18.05
N LEU A 465 12.38 11.40 17.24
CA LEU A 465 11.83 12.71 17.54
C LEU A 465 10.62 12.63 18.48
N SER A 466 10.46 13.61 19.36
CA SER A 466 9.23 13.79 20.15
C SER A 466 8.09 14.45 19.37
N LYS A 467 8.41 15.15 18.31
CA LYS A 467 7.47 15.84 17.42
C LYS A 467 7.95 15.70 15.98
N VAL A 468 7.03 15.50 15.07
CA VAL A 468 7.36 15.30 13.65
C VAL A 468 6.40 16.04 12.74
N VAL A 469 6.93 16.60 11.64
CA VAL A 469 6.11 17.13 10.56
C VAL A 469 5.82 15.98 9.60
N TYR A 470 4.56 15.61 9.48
CA TYR A 470 4.09 14.57 8.59
C TYR A 470 2.86 15.03 7.82
N LEU A 471 2.91 14.93 6.50
CA LEU A 471 1.84 15.40 5.60
C LEU A 471 1.35 16.81 5.96
N GLY A 472 2.28 17.75 6.24
CA GLY A 472 1.96 19.15 6.56
C GLY A 472 1.29 19.40 7.91
N HIS A 473 1.27 18.42 8.79
CA HIS A 473 0.82 18.56 10.18
C HIS A 473 1.95 18.20 11.13
N VAL A 474 1.96 18.81 12.30
CA VAL A 474 2.88 18.41 13.38
C VAL A 474 2.15 17.38 14.24
N LEU A 475 2.73 16.20 14.33
CA LEU A 475 2.29 15.11 15.21
C LEU A 475 3.14 15.12 16.48
N SER A 476 2.52 14.99 17.62
CA SER A 476 3.17 14.85 18.93
C SER A 476 2.28 14.01 19.85
N LYS A 477 2.79 13.66 21.03
CA LYS A 477 1.97 12.98 22.06
C LYS A 477 0.72 13.78 22.47
N ASP A 478 0.76 15.12 22.35
CA ASP A 478 -0.32 16.03 22.77
C ASP A 478 -1.43 16.14 21.70
N GLY A 479 -1.17 15.67 20.47
CA GLY A 479 -2.12 15.73 19.37
C GLY A 479 -1.54 16.26 18.08
N ILE A 480 -2.42 16.85 17.25
CA ILE A 480 -2.15 17.32 15.90
C ILE A 480 -2.18 18.84 15.89
N SER A 481 -1.17 19.47 15.31
CA SER A 481 -1.13 20.92 15.10
C SER A 481 -0.73 21.28 13.66
N VAL A 482 -0.87 22.56 13.32
CA VAL A 482 -0.49 23.10 12.01
C VAL A 482 1.04 23.20 11.93
N ASP A 483 1.62 22.91 10.77
CA ASP A 483 3.04 23.11 10.51
C ASP A 483 3.39 24.61 10.51
N ASN A 484 4.31 25.02 11.39
CA ASN A 484 4.74 26.41 11.53
C ASN A 484 5.24 27.02 10.21
N SER A 485 5.92 26.25 9.38
CA SER A 485 6.38 26.74 8.06
C SER A 485 5.23 27.14 7.14
N LYS A 486 4.07 26.51 7.30
CA LYS A 486 2.84 26.84 6.56
C LYS A 486 2.09 28.02 7.19
N VAL A 487 2.15 28.11 8.52
CA VAL A 487 1.61 29.27 9.28
C VAL A 487 2.28 30.56 8.80
N ASP A 488 3.60 30.58 8.63
CA ASP A 488 4.33 31.74 8.15
C ASP A 488 3.91 32.16 6.72
N VAL A 489 3.71 31.18 5.83
CA VAL A 489 3.19 31.43 4.48
C VAL A 489 1.79 32.05 4.53
N ILE A 490 0.91 31.55 5.41
CA ILE A 490 -0.45 32.10 5.60
C ILE A 490 -0.36 33.53 6.16
N LYS A 491 0.48 33.73 7.16
CA LYS A 491 0.68 35.04 7.82
C LYS A 491 1.14 36.12 6.84
N THR A 492 2.04 35.79 5.94
CA THR A 492 2.60 36.70 4.94
C THR A 492 1.82 36.76 3.64
N PHE A 493 0.76 35.95 3.49
CA PHE A 493 -0.02 35.92 2.24
C PHE A 493 -0.62 37.27 1.92
N PRO A 494 -0.37 37.84 0.72
CA PRO A 494 -0.91 39.16 0.33
C PRO A 494 -2.42 39.10 0.11
N VAL A 495 -3.08 40.24 0.18
CA VAL A 495 -4.51 40.33 -0.16
C VAL A 495 -4.71 39.90 -1.62
N PRO A 496 -5.61 38.94 -1.88
CA PRO A 496 -5.85 38.43 -3.24
C PRO A 496 -6.41 39.54 -4.17
N GLN A 497 -5.81 39.70 -5.34
CA GLN A 497 -6.22 40.68 -6.36
C GLN A 497 -7.04 40.02 -7.49
N ASN A 498 -7.13 38.69 -7.53
CA ASN A 498 -7.88 37.95 -8.54
C ASN A 498 -8.35 36.60 -8.03
N THR A 499 -9.22 35.95 -8.80
CA THR A 499 -9.80 34.65 -8.46
C THR A 499 -8.75 33.54 -8.32
N GLN A 500 -7.64 33.59 -9.05
CA GLN A 500 -6.57 32.59 -8.97
C GLN A 500 -5.83 32.69 -7.62
N GLN A 501 -5.46 33.90 -7.19
CA GLN A 501 -4.82 34.11 -5.90
C GLN A 501 -5.77 33.76 -4.74
N LEU A 502 -7.05 34.09 -4.85
CA LEU A 502 -8.05 33.70 -3.86
C LEU A 502 -8.23 32.19 -3.77
N ARG A 503 -8.26 31.47 -4.92
CA ARG A 503 -8.30 30.01 -4.92
C ARG A 503 -7.07 29.40 -4.25
N SER A 504 -5.88 29.97 -4.47
CA SER A 504 -4.66 29.51 -3.81
C SER A 504 -4.73 29.69 -2.30
N PHE A 505 -5.17 30.84 -1.82
CA PHE A 505 -5.35 31.10 -0.39
C PHE A 505 -6.40 30.18 0.25
N LEU A 506 -7.59 30.10 -0.35
CA LEU A 506 -8.66 29.22 0.14
C LEU A 506 -8.28 27.74 0.06
N GLY A 507 -7.44 27.34 -0.89
CA GLY A 507 -6.88 25.99 -0.97
C GLY A 507 -6.07 25.64 0.28
N ILE A 508 -5.19 26.56 0.72
CA ILE A 508 -4.40 26.38 1.95
C ILE A 508 -5.33 26.38 3.18
N ALA A 509 -6.24 27.34 3.28
CA ALA A 509 -7.18 27.42 4.40
C ALA A 509 -8.09 26.20 4.49
N ASN A 510 -8.54 25.64 3.36
CA ASN A 510 -9.36 24.44 3.32
C ASN A 510 -8.59 23.16 3.75
N TYR A 511 -7.28 23.11 3.48
CA TYR A 511 -6.44 22.00 3.94
C TYR A 511 -6.44 21.92 5.48
N TYR A 512 -6.39 23.09 6.15
CA TYR A 512 -6.41 23.22 7.61
C TYR A 512 -7.80 23.54 8.19
N ARG A 513 -8.88 23.33 7.44
CA ARG A 513 -10.26 23.67 7.86
C ARG A 513 -10.67 23.04 9.20
N ARG A 514 -10.08 21.90 9.56
CA ARG A 514 -10.35 21.21 10.84
C ARG A 514 -9.98 22.05 12.08
N PHE A 515 -9.06 23.00 11.92
CA PHE A 515 -8.64 23.92 12.98
C PHE A 515 -9.50 25.19 13.07
N ILE A 516 -10.40 25.41 12.10
CA ILE A 516 -11.19 26.65 11.99
C ILE A 516 -12.66 26.37 12.33
N LYS A 517 -13.14 26.99 13.41
CA LYS A 517 -14.55 26.91 13.78
C LYS A 517 -15.43 27.64 12.74
N HIS A 518 -16.54 27.01 12.32
CA HIS A 518 -17.49 27.55 11.35
C HIS A 518 -16.88 27.94 9.99
N PHE A 519 -15.90 27.15 9.50
CA PHE A 519 -15.15 27.46 8.27
C PHE A 519 -16.04 27.79 7.07
N SER A 520 -17.14 27.07 6.83
CA SER A 520 -18.05 27.31 5.70
C SER A 520 -18.70 28.68 5.76
N ILE A 521 -19.16 29.09 6.94
CA ILE A 521 -19.80 30.38 7.18
C ILE A 521 -18.77 31.50 7.05
N LYS A 522 -17.61 31.33 7.67
CA LYS A 522 -16.50 32.30 7.70
C LYS A 522 -15.74 32.45 6.38
N THR A 523 -16.10 31.70 5.35
CA THR A 523 -15.55 31.78 4.00
C THR A 523 -16.62 32.03 2.94
N ALA A 524 -17.88 32.29 3.34
CA ALA A 524 -19.00 32.36 2.42
C ALA A 524 -18.87 33.50 1.40
N ASN A 525 -18.48 34.68 1.85
CA ASN A 525 -18.30 35.86 0.97
C ASN A 525 -17.06 35.68 0.08
N LEU A 526 -15.93 35.22 0.60
CA LEU A 526 -14.74 34.89 -0.21
C LEU A 526 -15.06 33.89 -1.31
N ARG A 527 -15.84 32.84 -1.01
CA ARG A 527 -16.26 31.84 -2.00
C ARG A 527 -17.21 32.42 -3.05
N SER A 528 -18.03 33.44 -2.71
CA SER A 528 -18.93 34.06 -3.66
C SER A 528 -18.17 34.73 -4.81
N LEU A 529 -16.95 35.24 -4.58
CA LEU A 529 -16.06 35.83 -5.59
C LEU A 529 -15.50 34.77 -6.58
N LEU A 530 -15.63 33.49 -6.28
CA LEU A 530 -15.18 32.39 -7.15
C LEU A 530 -16.27 31.83 -8.05
N LYS A 531 -17.51 32.29 -7.94
CA LYS A 531 -18.62 31.89 -8.82
C LYS A 531 -18.34 32.35 -10.25
N ARG A 532 -18.89 31.61 -11.22
CA ARG A 532 -18.56 31.75 -12.67
C ARG A 532 -18.82 33.16 -13.20
N ASP A 533 -19.90 33.79 -12.75
CA ASP A 533 -20.36 35.10 -13.28
C ASP A 533 -20.16 36.24 -12.26
N ALA A 534 -19.35 36.04 -11.20
CA ALA A 534 -19.10 37.04 -10.20
C ALA A 534 -17.95 37.97 -10.62
N ALA A 535 -18.21 39.29 -10.59
CA ALA A 535 -17.14 40.27 -10.68
C ALA A 535 -16.24 40.17 -9.42
N PHE A 536 -14.93 40.17 -9.62
CA PHE A 536 -14.00 40.15 -8.50
C PHE A 536 -13.86 41.56 -7.88
N VAL A 537 -14.75 41.86 -6.92
CA VAL A 537 -14.73 43.14 -6.19
C VAL A 537 -14.45 42.86 -4.72
N TRP A 538 -13.23 43.20 -4.29
CA TRP A 538 -12.80 43.04 -2.90
C TRP A 538 -13.32 44.22 -2.05
N ASN A 539 -14.06 43.91 -0.98
CA ASN A 539 -14.61 44.89 -0.05
C ASN A 539 -14.28 44.54 1.41
N THR A 540 -14.78 45.34 2.35
CA THR A 540 -14.50 45.21 3.79
C THR A 540 -14.88 43.84 4.36
N VAL A 541 -15.99 43.24 3.89
CA VAL A 541 -16.44 41.92 4.37
C VAL A 541 -15.46 40.82 3.95
N HIS A 542 -14.96 40.89 2.71
CA HIS A 542 -13.95 39.93 2.22
C HIS A 542 -12.63 40.09 3.00
N GLN A 543 -12.24 41.33 3.33
CA GLN A 543 -11.06 41.63 4.13
C GLN A 543 -11.20 41.04 5.55
N GLN A 544 -12.36 41.20 6.18
CA GLN A 544 -12.64 40.65 7.51
C GLN A 544 -12.56 39.11 7.54
N GLU A 545 -13.16 38.43 6.55
CA GLU A 545 -13.06 36.95 6.44
C GLU A 545 -11.61 36.50 6.21
N PHE A 546 -10.87 37.22 5.36
CA PHE A 546 -9.47 36.93 5.07
C PHE A 546 -8.60 37.08 6.32
N ASP A 547 -8.72 38.18 7.06
CA ASP A 547 -7.96 38.46 8.27
C ASP A 547 -8.32 37.47 9.39
N PHE A 548 -9.61 37.15 9.53
CA PHE A 548 -10.07 36.10 10.46
C PHE A 548 -9.41 34.74 10.19
N LEU A 549 -9.35 34.32 8.93
CA LEU A 549 -8.71 33.06 8.57
C LEU A 549 -7.21 33.08 8.88
N LYS A 550 -6.52 34.18 8.56
CA LYS A 550 -5.09 34.34 8.90
C LYS A 550 -4.88 34.27 10.41
N GLN A 551 -5.64 35.02 11.19
CA GLN A 551 -5.51 35.02 12.65
C GLN A 551 -5.81 33.67 13.26
N THR A 552 -6.89 33.00 12.82
CA THR A 552 -7.28 31.68 13.35
C THR A 552 -6.24 30.62 13.08
N LEU A 553 -5.65 30.58 11.88
CA LEU A 553 -4.65 29.60 11.51
C LEU A 553 -3.29 29.84 12.18
N THR A 554 -2.95 31.12 12.47
CA THR A 554 -1.73 31.48 13.18
C THR A 554 -1.80 31.20 14.69
N SER A 555 -3.00 31.09 15.25
CA SER A 555 -3.25 30.76 16.65
C SER A 555 -4.00 29.43 16.81
N ALA A 556 -3.91 28.54 15.80
CA ALA A 556 -4.67 27.30 15.77
C ALA A 556 -4.35 26.41 16.99
N PRO A 557 -5.38 25.92 17.69
CA PRO A 557 -5.19 25.02 18.83
C PRO A 557 -4.69 23.65 18.36
N ILE A 558 -4.03 22.93 19.27
CA ILE A 558 -3.75 21.52 19.06
C ILE A 558 -5.08 20.76 19.10
N LEU A 559 -5.34 19.94 18.09
CA LEU A 559 -6.46 19.00 18.11
C LEU A 559 -6.01 17.73 18.83
N ALA A 560 -6.72 17.35 19.87
CA ALA A 560 -6.40 16.14 20.61
C ALA A 560 -6.69 14.88 19.78
N PHE A 561 -5.99 13.82 20.07
CA PHE A 561 -6.27 12.51 19.50
C PHE A 561 -7.53 11.89 20.13
N PRO A 562 -8.35 11.17 19.37
CA PRO A 562 -9.50 10.47 19.92
C PRO A 562 -9.07 9.30 20.82
N ASN A 563 -9.73 9.17 21.99
CA ASN A 563 -9.61 8.00 22.84
C ASN A 563 -10.85 7.10 22.63
N MET A 564 -10.68 5.94 21.98
CA MET A 564 -11.79 5.04 21.66
C MET A 564 -12.49 4.44 22.88
N GLN A 565 -11.91 4.56 24.07
CA GLN A 565 -12.47 4.07 25.32
C GLN A 565 -13.30 5.11 26.10
N LYS A 566 -13.33 6.36 25.62
CA LYS A 566 -14.11 7.45 26.22
C LYS A 566 -15.30 7.83 25.35
N ASP A 567 -16.34 8.31 25.99
CA ASP A 567 -17.51 8.82 25.31
C ASP A 567 -17.20 10.05 24.47
N TYR A 568 -17.92 10.17 23.34
CA TYR A 568 -17.82 11.31 22.45
C TYR A 568 -18.95 12.30 22.71
N ILE A 569 -18.60 13.58 22.67
CA ILE A 569 -19.56 14.68 22.69
C ILE A 569 -19.71 15.17 21.26
N LEU A 570 -20.91 15.04 20.71
CA LEU A 570 -21.26 15.57 19.38
C LEU A 570 -22.04 16.86 19.52
N THR A 571 -21.39 17.98 19.23
CA THR A 571 -22.05 19.28 19.16
C THR A 571 -22.42 19.57 17.71
N THR A 572 -23.71 19.78 17.44
CA THR A 572 -24.24 20.08 16.10
C THR A 572 -24.77 21.50 16.03
N ASP A 573 -24.59 22.14 14.88
CA ASP A 573 -25.11 23.45 14.58
C ASP A 573 -25.59 23.48 13.12
N ALA A 574 -26.76 24.01 12.86
CA ALA A 574 -27.36 24.06 11.54
C ALA A 574 -27.94 25.45 11.25
N CYS A 575 -27.70 25.92 10.03
CA CYS A 575 -28.28 27.15 9.52
C CYS A 575 -28.69 26.95 8.05
N THR A 576 -29.34 27.96 7.47
CA THR A 576 -29.79 27.93 6.06
C THR A 576 -28.65 27.70 5.05
N SER A 577 -27.41 27.98 5.41
CA SER A 577 -26.23 27.86 4.55
C SER A 577 -25.40 26.58 4.80
N GLY A 578 -25.68 25.81 5.85
CA GLY A 578 -24.92 24.59 6.13
C GLY A 578 -25.16 23.97 7.49
N ILE A 579 -24.62 22.78 7.65
CA ILE A 579 -24.58 22.03 8.90
C ILE A 579 -23.12 21.95 9.34
N ALA A 580 -22.87 22.20 10.62
CA ALA A 580 -21.57 22.01 11.23
C ALA A 580 -21.67 21.02 12.40
N TYR A 581 -20.62 20.28 12.63
CA TYR A 581 -20.50 19.48 13.85
C TYR A 581 -19.06 19.52 14.39
N ILE A 582 -18.97 19.40 15.69
CA ILE A 582 -17.75 19.29 16.45
C ILE A 582 -17.84 17.98 17.22
N LEU A 583 -16.80 17.17 17.11
CA LEU A 583 -16.63 15.98 17.91
C LEU A 583 -15.56 16.26 18.94
N SER A 584 -15.87 16.06 20.21
CA SER A 584 -14.97 16.30 21.34
C SER A 584 -15.07 15.19 22.37
N GLN A 585 -14.14 15.18 23.30
CA GLN A 585 -14.10 14.28 24.45
C GLN A 585 -13.66 15.05 25.70
N LEU A 586 -14.07 14.58 26.86
CA LEU A 586 -13.54 15.09 28.12
C LEU A 586 -12.24 14.37 28.48
N ASP A 587 -11.26 15.10 28.99
CA ASP A 587 -10.10 14.49 29.63
C ASP A 587 -10.45 14.00 31.06
N ASP A 588 -9.45 13.48 31.77
CA ASP A 588 -9.63 12.97 33.13
C ASP A 588 -9.92 14.07 34.16
N ASN A 589 -9.69 15.33 33.80
CA ASN A 589 -9.98 16.52 34.60
C ASN A 589 -11.33 17.16 34.22
N GLY A 590 -12.08 16.58 33.28
CA GLY A 590 -13.35 17.11 32.80
C GLY A 590 -13.23 18.25 31.79
N LEU A 591 -12.03 18.52 31.25
CA LEU A 591 -11.81 19.51 30.21
C LEU A 591 -12.17 18.95 28.82
N GLU A 592 -12.93 19.73 28.06
CA GLU A 592 -13.36 19.33 26.71
C GLU A 592 -12.24 19.56 25.68
N HIS A 593 -11.81 18.49 25.03
CA HIS A 593 -10.82 18.49 23.95
C HIS A 593 -11.48 18.23 22.61
N VAL A 594 -11.27 19.11 21.66
CA VAL A 594 -11.81 18.97 20.31
C VAL A 594 -10.95 18.02 19.50
N MET A 595 -11.58 16.96 18.95
CA MET A 595 -10.95 15.96 18.08
C MET A 595 -11.13 16.29 16.61
N LEU A 596 -12.35 16.69 16.22
CA LEU A 596 -12.71 16.92 14.83
C LEU A 596 -13.73 18.04 14.72
N ARG A 597 -13.54 18.89 13.73
CA ARG A 597 -14.52 19.89 13.29
C ARG A 597 -14.83 19.66 11.81
N ARG A 598 -16.08 19.43 11.46
CA ARG A 598 -16.50 19.27 10.05
C ARG A 598 -17.69 20.17 9.73
N PRO A 599 -17.50 21.21 8.90
CA PRO A 599 -18.61 21.92 8.28
C PRO A 599 -19.02 21.21 6.98
N ARG A 600 -20.31 21.05 6.76
CA ARG A 600 -20.86 20.59 5.49
C ARG A 600 -21.72 21.72 4.92
N SER A 601 -21.35 22.24 3.76
CA SER A 601 -22.21 23.15 3.01
C SER A 601 -23.41 22.36 2.47
N SER A 602 -24.63 22.81 2.73
CA SER A 602 -25.80 22.30 2.06
C SER A 602 -25.75 22.70 0.58
N GLN A 603 -25.32 21.77 -0.28
CA GLN A 603 -25.83 21.72 -1.64
C GLN A 603 -26.94 20.68 -1.59
N ILE A 604 -28.18 21.14 -1.42
CA ILE A 604 -29.38 20.43 -1.85
C ILE A 604 -29.68 20.93 -3.25
#